data_35cc6b9e6c90b588148c424acc2170b2
#
_entry.id   35cc6b9e6c90b588148c424acc2170b2
#
_cell.length_a   1.000
_cell.length_b   1.000
_cell.length_c   1.000
_cell.angle_alpha   90.00
_cell.angle_beta   90.00
_cell.angle_gamma   90.00
#
_symmetry.space_group_name_H-M   'P 1'
#
loop_
_entity.id
_entity.type
_entity.pdbx_description
1 polymer ?
#
loop_
_entity_poly.entity_id
_entity_poly.type
_entity_poly.pdbx_seq_one_letter_code
_entity_poly.pdbx_strand_id
1 'polypeptide(L)'
;MSILLSKISDSWNNIIGKKELDNSQTLRGKEVDEKQETQILKEKYDNILEVLENNINIKTKNKITCSVDIRELVELDLEIYMYQRQKNEEHIKKLEEGIKKTGYLYHNLILVDIPSKYTISIVDGQHRYEALKSIIKNEYNITTICVDVIKIDDENHLIELYESINHYLPHDMEKIREDRRYIEFVKMIKEKFGDKSITDNQVNRKHYLREKLLKEKIQEEKLLSKYTEEELCERIIAYNKKKGKEILKDKKKYSSSLKDIERCKERNFWLGFKPIDDWIKNL
;
A
#
# COMPACT_ATOMS: atom_id res chain seq x y z
N MET A 1 29.09 -0.36 7.49
CA MET A 1 27.80 -0.37 6.79
C MET A 1 27.10 -1.75 6.77
N SER A 2 27.75 -2.86 6.41
CA SER A 2 27.10 -4.20 6.36
C SER A 2 26.51 -4.70 7.71
N ILE A 3 27.01 -4.23 8.84
CA ILE A 3 26.58 -4.64 10.19
C ILE A 3 25.24 -3.97 10.61
N LEU A 4 24.92 -2.79 10.02
CA LEU A 4 23.65 -2.11 10.32
C LEU A 4 22.47 -2.77 9.60
N LEU A 5 22.65 -3.20 8.35
CA LEU A 5 21.62 -3.84 7.53
C LEU A 5 21.23 -5.24 8.05
N SER A 6 22.18 -6.01 8.59
CA SER A 6 21.86 -7.29 9.24
C SER A 6 20.99 -7.11 10.49
N LYS A 7 21.23 -6.06 11.27
CA LYS A 7 20.42 -5.76 12.47
C LYS A 7 18.99 -5.34 12.17
N ILE A 8 18.76 -4.67 11.04
CA ILE A 8 17.41 -4.28 10.59
C ILE A 8 16.64 -5.51 10.11
N SER A 9 17.26 -6.41 9.31
CA SER A 9 16.64 -7.67 8.86
C SER A 9 16.27 -8.59 10.02
N ASP A 10 17.13 -8.72 11.01
CA ASP A 10 16.89 -9.57 12.20
C ASP A 10 15.80 -9.01 13.12
N SER A 11 15.63 -7.68 13.15
CA SER A 11 14.56 -7.01 13.89
C SER A 11 13.17 -7.31 13.28
N TRP A 12 13.06 -7.31 11.95
CA TRP A 12 11.80 -7.61 11.25
C TRP A 12 11.33 -9.06 11.47
N ASN A 13 12.24 -10.02 11.45
CA ASN A 13 11.92 -11.44 11.67
C ASN A 13 11.49 -11.75 13.12
N ASN A 14 11.92 -10.97 14.10
CA ASN A 14 11.52 -11.11 15.50
C ASN A 14 10.13 -10.50 15.80
N ILE A 15 9.70 -9.48 15.03
CA ILE A 15 8.38 -8.84 15.19
C ILE A 15 7.25 -9.73 14.67
N ILE A 16 7.53 -10.56 13.64
CA ILE A 16 6.54 -11.46 13.02
C ILE A 16 6.29 -12.72 13.87
N GLY A 17 7.22 -13.12 14.74
CA GLY A 17 7.25 -14.42 15.42
C GLY A 17 6.59 -14.52 16.79
N LYS A 18 6.09 -13.43 17.41
CA LYS A 18 5.51 -13.47 18.76
C LYS A 18 4.15 -12.81 18.84
N LYS A 19 3.11 -13.56 18.51
CA LYS A 19 1.72 -13.23 18.86
C LYS A 19 1.01 -14.46 19.44
N GLU A 20 1.09 -14.57 20.76
CA GLU A 20 0.06 -15.15 21.62
C GLU A 20 0.41 -14.75 23.05
N LEU A 21 -0.40 -13.85 23.66
CA LEU A 21 -0.78 -13.84 25.07
C LEU A 21 -1.35 -12.47 25.52
N ASP A 22 -2.56 -12.54 26.06
CA ASP A 22 -3.18 -11.72 27.11
C ASP A 22 -3.69 -10.29 26.78
N ASN A 23 -5.04 -10.12 26.89
CA ASN A 23 -5.83 -8.95 26.52
C ASN A 23 -5.67 -7.70 27.41
N SER A 24 -4.94 -7.73 28.49
CA SER A 24 -4.70 -6.56 29.36
C SER A 24 -3.37 -5.82 29.08
N GLN A 25 -2.47 -6.46 28.34
CA GLN A 25 -1.22 -5.84 27.86
C GLN A 25 -1.36 -5.18 26.49
N THR A 26 -2.49 -5.36 25.80
CA THR A 26 -2.67 -5.03 24.38
C THR A 26 -2.70 -3.52 24.06
N LEU A 27 -3.11 -2.67 24.98
CA LEU A 27 -3.14 -1.22 24.72
C LEU A 27 -1.75 -0.58 24.88
N ARG A 28 -0.99 -0.96 25.88
CA ARG A 28 0.39 -0.49 26.05
C ARG A 28 1.34 -1.07 24.99
N GLY A 29 1.13 -2.30 24.58
CA GLY A 29 1.89 -2.94 23.50
C GLY A 29 1.69 -2.24 22.16
N LYS A 30 0.46 -1.86 21.80
CA LYS A 30 0.17 -1.16 20.54
C LYS A 30 0.82 0.23 20.47
N GLU A 31 0.78 1.01 21.54
CA GLU A 31 1.44 2.34 21.58
C GLU A 31 2.98 2.26 21.50
N VAL A 32 3.57 1.19 22.01
CA VAL A 32 5.02 0.96 21.92
C VAL A 32 5.39 0.50 20.51
N ASP A 33 4.58 -0.38 19.89
CA ASP A 33 4.80 -0.85 18.52
C ASP A 33 4.66 0.30 17.51
N GLU A 34 3.62 1.16 17.63
CA GLU A 34 3.42 2.32 16.74
C GLU A 34 4.56 3.36 16.87
N LYS A 35 5.08 3.59 18.07
CA LYS A 35 6.23 4.49 18.28
C LYS A 35 7.52 3.92 17.67
N GLN A 36 7.74 2.62 17.77
CA GLN A 36 8.89 1.96 17.16
C GLN A 36 8.81 1.97 15.63
N GLU A 37 7.63 1.70 15.05
CA GLU A 37 7.41 1.79 13.61
C GLU A 37 7.64 3.20 13.09
N THR A 38 7.12 4.21 13.78
CA THR A 38 7.33 5.63 13.41
C THR A 38 8.81 6.01 13.49
N GLN A 39 9.54 5.53 14.48
CA GLN A 39 10.97 5.81 14.61
C GLN A 39 11.78 5.18 13.47
N ILE A 40 11.47 3.94 13.10
CA ILE A 40 12.12 3.23 11.98
C ILE A 40 11.86 3.96 10.65
N LEU A 41 10.61 4.38 10.40
CA LEU A 41 10.25 5.15 9.22
C LEU A 41 11.02 6.47 9.15
N LYS A 42 11.13 7.17 10.28
CA LYS A 42 11.87 8.42 10.36
C LYS A 42 13.36 8.23 10.09
N GLU A 43 13.98 7.21 10.67
CA GLU A 43 15.40 6.91 10.42
C GLU A 43 15.67 6.56 8.95
N LYS A 44 14.78 5.79 8.31
CA LYS A 44 14.86 5.50 6.87
C LYS A 44 14.72 6.78 6.05
N TYR A 45 13.76 7.62 6.38
CA TYR A 45 13.50 8.89 5.72
C TYR A 45 14.71 9.85 5.84
N ASP A 46 15.25 10.02 7.04
CA ASP A 46 16.40 10.89 7.29
C ASP A 46 17.64 10.41 6.51
N ASN A 47 17.88 9.09 6.43
CA ASN A 47 18.95 8.52 5.63
C ASN A 47 18.79 8.78 4.12
N ILE A 48 17.59 8.66 3.59
CA ILE A 48 17.28 8.97 2.18
C ILE A 48 17.55 10.47 1.91
N LEU A 49 17.05 11.33 2.78
CA LEU A 49 17.26 12.78 2.67
C LEU A 49 18.75 13.14 2.68
N GLU A 50 19.53 12.56 3.59
CA GLU A 50 20.97 12.81 3.68
C GLU A 50 21.68 12.50 2.36
N VAL A 51 21.39 11.34 1.74
CA VAL A 51 21.97 10.97 0.45
C VAL A 51 21.57 11.97 -0.63
N LEU A 52 20.28 12.34 -0.70
CA LEU A 52 19.79 13.27 -1.71
C LEU A 52 20.36 14.68 -1.51
N GLU A 53 20.39 15.20 -0.28
CA GLU A 53 20.86 16.54 0.03
C GLU A 53 22.39 16.70 -0.20
N ASN A 54 23.17 15.67 0.04
CA ASN A 54 24.61 15.67 -0.24
C ASN A 54 24.94 15.70 -1.75
N ASN A 55 23.96 15.43 -2.61
CA ASN A 55 24.13 15.30 -4.05
C ASN A 55 23.30 16.34 -4.87
N ILE A 56 22.91 17.45 -4.25
CA ILE A 56 22.10 18.50 -4.90
C ILE A 56 22.90 19.25 -5.96
N ASN A 57 22.38 19.29 -7.19
CA ASN A 57 22.88 20.13 -8.28
C ASN A 57 22.07 21.43 -8.41
N ILE A 58 20.73 21.33 -8.31
CA ILE A 58 19.83 22.46 -8.46
C ILE A 58 18.79 22.41 -7.34
N LYS A 59 18.56 23.56 -6.71
CA LYS A 59 17.55 23.72 -5.66
C LYS A 59 16.63 24.88 -5.98
N THR A 60 15.34 24.61 -5.99
CA THR A 60 14.28 25.61 -6.03
C THR A 60 13.43 25.54 -4.76
N LYS A 61 12.34 26.31 -4.67
CA LYS A 61 11.49 26.33 -3.47
C LYS A 61 10.96 24.93 -3.11
N ASN A 62 10.44 24.19 -4.09
CA ASN A 62 9.74 22.93 -3.87
C ASN A 62 10.34 21.75 -4.63
N LYS A 63 11.51 21.95 -5.29
CA LYS A 63 12.15 20.89 -6.08
C LYS A 63 13.66 20.97 -5.91
N ILE A 64 14.29 19.82 -5.74
CA ILE A 64 15.73 19.65 -5.89
C ILE A 64 16.00 18.67 -7.03
N THR A 65 17.11 18.85 -7.74
CA THR A 65 17.65 17.89 -8.70
C THR A 65 18.99 17.43 -8.18
N CYS A 66 19.18 16.15 -8.04
CA CYS A 66 20.36 15.50 -7.49
C CYS A 66 21.03 14.62 -8.54
N SER A 67 22.38 14.49 -8.47
CA SER A 67 23.13 13.47 -9.22
C SER A 67 23.60 12.41 -8.22
N VAL A 68 22.96 11.27 -8.20
CA VAL A 68 23.17 10.22 -7.20
C VAL A 68 23.87 9.03 -7.82
N ASP A 69 24.82 8.42 -7.09
CA ASP A 69 25.34 7.11 -7.50
C ASP A 69 24.21 6.07 -7.50
N ILE A 70 24.17 5.26 -8.56
CA ILE A 70 23.10 4.28 -8.74
C ILE A 70 23.11 3.24 -7.62
N ARG A 71 24.27 2.85 -7.12
CA ARG A 71 24.38 1.85 -6.06
C ARG A 71 23.84 2.40 -4.75
N GLU A 72 24.20 3.65 -4.40
CA GLU A 72 23.60 4.33 -3.26
C GLU A 72 22.09 4.42 -3.39
N LEU A 73 21.58 4.86 -4.54
CA LEU A 73 20.14 5.00 -4.75
C LEU A 73 19.38 3.67 -4.62
N VAL A 74 19.95 2.57 -5.11
CA VAL A 74 19.31 1.24 -5.01
C VAL A 74 19.39 0.68 -3.59
N GLU A 75 20.46 0.96 -2.85
CA GLU A 75 20.61 0.58 -1.45
C GLU A 75 19.61 1.28 -0.53
N LEU A 76 19.11 2.47 -0.91
CA LEU A 76 18.05 3.18 -0.18
C LEU A 76 16.70 2.44 -0.18
N ASP A 77 16.52 1.48 -1.08
CA ASP A 77 15.27 0.72 -1.26
C ASP A 77 14.04 1.62 -1.27
N LEU A 78 14.02 2.54 -2.24
CA LEU A 78 12.97 3.53 -2.40
C LEU A 78 11.62 2.86 -2.64
N GLU A 79 10.61 3.35 -1.97
CA GLU A 79 9.24 2.91 -2.16
C GLU A 79 8.69 3.40 -3.50
N ILE A 80 7.87 2.58 -4.12
CA ILE A 80 7.13 2.96 -5.33
C ILE A 80 5.75 3.43 -4.89
N TYR A 81 5.35 4.62 -5.36
CA TYR A 81 4.04 5.15 -5.04
C TYR A 81 2.94 4.17 -5.44
N MET A 82 2.01 3.91 -4.52
CA MET A 82 1.04 2.82 -4.61
C MET A 82 0.11 2.86 -5.84
N TYR A 83 -0.08 4.02 -6.44
CA TYR A 83 -0.92 4.18 -7.62
C TYR A 83 -0.15 4.04 -8.94
N GLN A 84 1.10 3.59 -8.89
CA GLN A 84 1.84 3.26 -10.10
C GLN A 84 1.22 2.05 -10.83
N ARG A 85 1.47 1.99 -12.15
CA ARG A 85 1.03 0.86 -12.98
C ARG A 85 1.65 -0.43 -12.49
N GLN A 86 1.02 -1.56 -12.81
CA GLN A 86 1.65 -2.85 -12.62
C GLN A 86 2.97 -2.92 -13.39
N LYS A 87 3.97 -3.55 -12.79
CA LYS A 87 5.29 -3.75 -13.43
C LYS A 87 5.12 -4.52 -14.73
N ASN A 88 5.74 -4.02 -15.79
CA ASN A 88 5.80 -4.67 -17.08
C ASN A 88 7.23 -5.16 -17.31
N GLU A 89 7.45 -6.46 -17.14
CA GLU A 89 8.75 -7.10 -17.23
C GLU A 89 9.40 -6.95 -18.64
N GLU A 90 8.59 -6.98 -19.70
CA GLU A 90 9.10 -6.79 -21.05
C GLU A 90 9.61 -5.36 -21.26
N HIS A 91 8.88 -4.39 -20.71
CA HIS A 91 9.30 -2.98 -20.77
C HIS A 91 10.56 -2.73 -19.95
N ILE A 92 10.67 -3.36 -18.75
CA ILE A 92 11.88 -3.29 -17.92
C ILE A 92 13.10 -3.82 -18.68
N LYS A 93 12.99 -4.98 -19.34
CA LYS A 93 14.07 -5.56 -20.15
C LYS A 93 14.49 -4.63 -21.30
N LYS A 94 13.53 -4.05 -22.02
CA LYS A 94 13.82 -3.08 -23.09
C LYS A 94 14.56 -1.86 -22.58
N LEU A 95 14.18 -1.35 -21.39
CA LEU A 95 14.88 -0.25 -20.74
C LEU A 95 16.29 -0.65 -20.32
N GLU A 96 16.46 -1.82 -19.73
CA GLU A 96 17.77 -2.37 -19.36
C GLU A 96 18.72 -2.46 -20.58
N GLU A 97 18.24 -3.03 -21.68
CA GLU A 97 18.99 -3.11 -22.94
C GLU A 97 19.33 -1.72 -23.50
N GLY A 98 18.36 -0.80 -23.46
CA GLY A 98 18.56 0.58 -23.87
C GLY A 98 19.62 1.30 -23.06
N ILE A 99 19.56 1.20 -21.74
CA ILE A 99 20.53 1.78 -20.82
C ILE A 99 21.92 1.16 -21.02
N LYS A 100 22.03 -0.16 -21.16
CA LYS A 100 23.30 -0.85 -21.45
C LYS A 100 23.93 -0.39 -22.77
N LYS A 101 23.11 -0.15 -23.79
CA LYS A 101 23.55 0.28 -25.10
C LYS A 101 24.03 1.74 -25.12
N THR A 102 23.33 2.62 -24.41
CA THR A 102 23.59 4.07 -24.46
C THR A 102 24.55 4.54 -23.36
N GLY A 103 24.67 3.80 -22.26
CA GLY A 103 25.46 4.17 -21.10
C GLY A 103 24.79 5.21 -20.18
N TYR A 104 23.55 5.60 -20.43
CA TYR A 104 22.84 6.60 -19.61
C TYR A 104 21.33 6.41 -19.61
N LEU A 105 20.67 7.08 -18.65
CA LEU A 105 19.22 7.13 -18.49
C LEU A 105 18.70 8.46 -19.11
N TYR A 106 17.79 8.39 -20.07
CA TYR A 106 17.28 9.56 -20.77
C TYR A 106 16.43 10.52 -19.93
N HIS A 107 15.72 9.99 -18.95
CA HIS A 107 14.82 10.77 -18.11
C HIS A 107 15.14 10.56 -16.65
N ASN A 108 15.09 11.63 -15.85
CA ASN A 108 15.26 11.57 -14.42
C ASN A 108 14.19 10.65 -13.79
N LEU A 109 14.53 10.04 -12.69
CA LEU A 109 13.52 9.51 -11.77
C LEU A 109 12.87 10.70 -11.06
N ILE A 110 11.56 10.65 -10.85
CA ILE A 110 10.85 11.66 -10.08
C ILE A 110 10.41 11.06 -8.75
N LEU A 111 10.93 11.61 -7.68
CA LEU A 111 10.58 11.28 -6.31
C LEU A 111 9.69 12.36 -5.72
N VAL A 112 8.86 11.97 -4.79
CA VAL A 112 8.08 12.89 -3.95
C VAL A 112 8.53 12.73 -2.51
N ASP A 113 8.82 13.85 -1.87
CA ASP A 113 9.10 14.00 -0.46
C ASP A 113 7.85 14.49 0.28
N ILE A 114 7.34 13.68 1.22
CA ILE A 114 6.20 14.00 2.09
C ILE A 114 6.68 14.01 3.55
N PRO A 115 7.22 15.12 4.06
CA PRO A 115 7.82 15.18 5.38
C PRO A 115 6.86 14.82 6.51
N SER A 116 5.57 15.17 6.38
CA SER A 116 4.53 14.85 7.36
C SER A 116 4.30 13.34 7.56
N LYS A 117 4.71 12.52 6.59
CA LYS A 117 4.59 11.06 6.62
C LYS A 117 5.93 10.34 6.72
N TYR A 118 7.04 11.06 6.81
CA TYR A 118 8.41 10.51 6.73
C TYR A 118 8.57 9.58 5.53
N THR A 119 8.12 10.02 4.35
CA THR A 119 8.09 9.17 3.15
C THR A 119 8.71 9.87 1.95
N ILE A 120 9.60 9.16 1.26
CA ILE A 120 10.08 9.54 -0.07
C ILE A 120 9.79 8.37 -0.99
N SER A 121 9.02 8.61 -2.05
CA SER A 121 8.58 7.56 -2.97
C SER A 121 8.72 7.94 -4.43
N ILE A 122 8.89 6.94 -5.31
CA ILE A 122 9.01 7.12 -6.75
C ILE A 122 7.61 7.34 -7.33
N VAL A 123 7.35 8.50 -7.92
CA VAL A 123 6.09 8.83 -8.61
C VAL A 123 6.19 8.75 -10.12
N ASP A 124 7.40 8.80 -10.70
CA ASP A 124 7.65 8.46 -12.10
C ASP A 124 9.00 7.77 -12.25
N GLY A 125 9.03 6.79 -13.16
CA GLY A 125 10.23 6.04 -13.46
C GLY A 125 10.37 4.71 -12.75
N GLN A 126 9.31 4.11 -12.20
CA GLN A 126 9.38 2.80 -11.55
C GLN A 126 10.05 1.72 -12.42
N HIS A 127 9.69 1.63 -13.71
CA HIS A 127 10.31 0.65 -14.62
C HIS A 127 11.79 0.95 -14.87
N ARG A 128 12.17 2.24 -14.89
CA ARG A 128 13.58 2.67 -14.98
C ARG A 128 14.35 2.27 -13.73
N TYR A 129 13.76 2.47 -12.54
CA TYR A 129 14.35 2.07 -11.27
C TYR A 129 14.55 0.56 -11.17
N GLU A 130 13.57 -0.24 -11.60
CA GLU A 130 13.71 -1.70 -11.64
C GLU A 130 14.78 -2.16 -12.65
N ALA A 131 14.87 -1.49 -13.81
CA ALA A 131 15.95 -1.75 -14.77
C ALA A 131 17.34 -1.42 -14.19
N LEU A 132 17.46 -0.34 -13.42
CA LEU A 132 18.70 0.02 -12.71
C LEU A 132 19.08 -1.03 -11.65
N LYS A 133 18.12 -1.54 -10.88
CA LYS A 133 18.36 -2.65 -9.93
C LYS A 133 18.94 -3.89 -10.64
N SER A 134 18.42 -4.21 -11.83
CA SER A 134 18.93 -5.33 -12.65
C SER A 134 20.34 -5.06 -13.17
N ILE A 135 20.62 -3.83 -13.62
CA ILE A 135 21.92 -3.43 -14.16
C ILE A 135 23.03 -3.53 -13.12
N ILE A 136 22.75 -3.08 -11.89
CA ILE A 136 23.72 -3.15 -10.79
C ILE A 136 24.07 -4.58 -10.45
N LYS A 137 23.10 -5.49 -10.41
CA LYS A 137 23.33 -6.92 -10.17
C LYS A 137 24.27 -7.56 -11.20
N ASN A 138 24.30 -7.01 -12.42
CA ASN A 138 25.08 -7.48 -13.54
C ASN A 138 26.41 -6.69 -13.73
N GLU A 139 26.84 -5.92 -12.72
CA GLU A 139 28.11 -5.16 -12.68
C GLU A 139 28.35 -4.22 -13.88
N TYR A 140 27.29 -3.63 -14.41
CA TYR A 140 27.39 -2.70 -15.52
C TYR A 140 27.89 -1.32 -15.08
N ASN A 141 28.65 -0.65 -15.92
CA ASN A 141 29.45 0.55 -15.56
C ASN A 141 28.68 1.88 -15.73
N ILE A 142 27.48 1.99 -15.17
CA ILE A 142 26.76 3.26 -15.00
C ILE A 142 26.90 3.67 -13.54
N THR A 143 27.42 4.86 -13.31
CA THR A 143 27.77 5.29 -11.94
C THR A 143 26.78 6.30 -11.37
N THR A 144 26.27 7.20 -12.20
CA THR A 144 25.46 8.33 -11.72
C THR A 144 24.21 8.55 -12.55
N ILE A 145 23.10 8.87 -11.90
CA ILE A 145 21.86 9.27 -12.54
C ILE A 145 21.32 10.56 -11.93
N CYS A 146 20.49 11.27 -12.70
CA CYS A 146 19.77 12.43 -12.20
C CYS A 146 18.41 12.01 -11.61
N VAL A 147 18.10 12.58 -10.45
CA VAL A 147 16.85 12.37 -9.71
C VAL A 147 16.25 13.73 -9.40
N ASP A 148 14.99 13.90 -9.71
CA ASP A 148 14.21 15.07 -9.29
C ASP A 148 13.40 14.71 -8.04
N VAL A 149 13.51 15.50 -6.98
CA VAL A 149 12.74 15.34 -5.75
C VAL A 149 11.84 16.54 -5.57
N ILE A 150 10.55 16.31 -5.48
CA ILE A 150 9.53 17.33 -5.35
C ILE A 150 8.95 17.24 -3.95
N LYS A 151 9.10 18.30 -3.16
CA LYS A 151 8.52 18.40 -1.83
C LYS A 151 7.05 18.80 -1.92
N ILE A 152 6.19 18.04 -1.26
CA ILE A 152 4.76 18.32 -1.17
C ILE A 152 4.30 18.28 0.28
N ASP A 153 3.30 19.08 0.59
CA ASP A 153 2.79 19.23 1.95
C ASP A 153 1.65 18.25 2.26
N ASP A 154 0.90 17.85 1.24
CA ASP A 154 -0.25 16.97 1.38
C ASP A 154 -0.45 16.02 0.18
N GLU A 155 -1.33 15.07 0.37
CA GLU A 155 -1.61 14.00 -0.60
C GLU A 155 -2.48 14.47 -1.79
N ASN A 156 -3.23 15.56 -1.66
CA ASN A 156 -4.00 16.10 -2.79
C ASN A 156 -3.06 16.73 -3.81
N HIS A 157 -2.05 17.45 -3.32
CA HIS A 157 -0.98 17.97 -4.16
C HIS A 157 -0.19 16.85 -4.87
N LEU A 158 -0.04 15.69 -4.22
CA LEU A 158 0.57 14.52 -4.84
C LEU A 158 -0.25 14.00 -6.04
N ILE A 159 -1.57 13.98 -5.93
CA ILE A 159 -2.46 13.57 -7.03
C ILE A 159 -2.34 14.53 -8.20
N GLU A 160 -2.40 15.84 -7.95
CA GLU A 160 -2.24 16.86 -8.99
C GLU A 160 -0.88 16.75 -9.70
N LEU A 161 0.18 16.53 -8.92
CA LEU A 161 1.52 16.29 -9.45
C LEU A 161 1.56 15.03 -10.33
N TYR A 162 0.98 13.93 -9.84
CA TYR A 162 0.94 12.68 -10.57
C TYR A 162 0.16 12.81 -11.89
N GLU A 163 -0.96 13.52 -11.88
CA GLU A 163 -1.73 13.88 -13.07
C GLU A 163 -0.88 14.67 -14.08
N SER A 164 -0.14 15.66 -13.61
CA SER A 164 0.68 16.52 -14.46
C SER A 164 1.86 15.80 -15.09
N ILE A 165 2.51 14.90 -14.35
CA ILE A 165 3.65 14.10 -14.84
C ILE A 165 3.20 13.07 -15.88
N ASN A 166 2.04 12.45 -15.67
CA ASN A 166 1.54 11.37 -16.52
C ASN A 166 0.59 11.84 -17.63
N HIS A 167 0.57 13.14 -17.93
CA HIS A 167 -0.33 13.75 -18.90
C HIS A 167 -0.26 13.09 -20.32
N TYR A 168 0.88 12.59 -20.73
CA TYR A 168 1.07 11.96 -22.06
C TYR A 168 0.59 10.51 -22.16
N LEU A 169 0.30 9.87 -21.04
CA LEU A 169 -0.27 8.53 -21.00
C LEU A 169 -1.47 8.58 -20.05
N PRO A 170 -2.67 8.86 -20.58
CA PRO A 170 -3.83 9.03 -19.74
C PRO A 170 -4.03 7.76 -18.91
N HIS A 171 -3.72 7.88 -17.63
CA HIS A 171 -4.25 6.97 -16.64
C HIS A 171 -5.75 7.22 -16.59
N ASP A 172 -6.49 6.16 -16.38
CA ASP A 172 -7.86 6.30 -15.95
C ASP A 172 -7.86 6.89 -14.52
N MET A 173 -7.83 8.23 -14.45
CA MET A 173 -7.73 8.98 -13.19
C MET A 173 -8.96 8.73 -12.32
N GLU A 174 -10.11 8.50 -12.95
CA GLU A 174 -11.33 8.10 -12.25
C GLU A 174 -11.11 6.77 -11.52
N LYS A 175 -10.48 5.82 -12.20
CA LYS A 175 -10.13 4.53 -11.61
C LYS A 175 -9.10 4.65 -10.46
N ILE A 176 -8.12 5.54 -10.59
CA ILE A 176 -7.13 5.78 -9.52
C ILE A 176 -7.81 6.38 -8.28
N ARG A 177 -8.71 7.36 -8.48
CA ARG A 177 -9.50 7.95 -7.40
C ARG A 177 -10.43 6.92 -6.76
N GLU A 178 -11.07 6.06 -7.55
CA GLU A 178 -11.89 4.96 -7.05
C GLU A 178 -11.04 3.94 -6.26
N ASP A 179 -9.85 3.60 -6.75
CA ASP A 179 -8.95 2.67 -6.07
C ASP A 179 -8.49 3.22 -4.72
N ARG A 180 -8.19 4.52 -4.63
CA ARG A 180 -7.84 5.20 -3.38
C ARG A 180 -9.01 5.15 -2.38
N ARG A 181 -10.19 5.59 -2.82
CA ARG A 181 -11.41 5.54 -2.01
C ARG A 181 -11.69 4.13 -1.51
N TYR A 182 -11.45 3.13 -2.36
CA TYR A 182 -11.58 1.74 -1.96
C TYR A 182 -10.58 1.34 -0.86
N ILE A 183 -9.32 1.77 -0.93
CA ILE A 183 -8.30 1.48 0.09
C ILE A 183 -8.71 2.09 1.43
N GLU A 184 -9.14 3.36 1.45
CA GLU A 184 -9.63 4.04 2.64
C GLU A 184 -10.85 3.31 3.23
N PHE A 185 -11.82 2.95 2.40
CA PHE A 185 -12.97 2.17 2.80
C PHE A 185 -12.59 0.81 3.42
N VAL A 186 -11.65 0.06 2.80
CA VAL A 186 -11.19 -1.22 3.35
C VAL A 186 -10.50 -1.04 4.70
N LYS A 187 -9.71 0.01 4.86
CA LYS A 187 -9.09 0.36 6.14
C LYS A 187 -10.16 0.57 7.23
N MET A 188 -11.18 1.38 6.94
CA MET A 188 -12.29 1.61 7.86
C MET A 188 -13.06 0.33 8.24
N ILE A 189 -13.31 -0.55 7.27
CA ILE A 189 -13.95 -1.85 7.54
C ILE A 189 -13.07 -2.76 8.40
N LYS A 190 -11.76 -2.81 8.14
CA LYS A 190 -10.81 -3.59 8.95
C LYS A 190 -10.71 -3.05 10.38
N GLU A 191 -10.73 -1.74 10.59
CA GLU A 191 -10.79 -1.12 11.92
C GLU A 191 -12.05 -1.54 12.70
N LYS A 192 -13.19 -1.70 12.03
CA LYS A 192 -14.47 -2.07 12.68
C LYS A 192 -14.61 -3.57 12.95
N PHE A 193 -14.09 -4.42 12.08
CA PHE A 193 -14.27 -5.88 12.15
C PHE A 193 -12.98 -6.66 12.46
N GLY A 194 -11.83 -5.98 12.50
CA GLY A 194 -10.50 -6.57 12.63
C GLY A 194 -9.93 -7.07 11.29
N ASP A 195 -8.61 -7.11 11.17
CA ASP A 195 -7.87 -7.46 9.95
C ASP A 195 -8.19 -8.83 9.37
N LYS A 196 -8.62 -9.77 10.25
CA LYS A 196 -8.98 -11.14 9.84
C LYS A 196 -10.37 -11.24 9.19
N SER A 197 -11.13 -10.16 9.14
CA SER A 197 -12.49 -10.15 8.58
C SER A 197 -12.51 -9.93 7.08
N ILE A 198 -11.53 -9.21 6.56
CA ILE A 198 -11.29 -9.03 5.12
C ILE A 198 -9.86 -9.49 4.84
N THR A 199 -9.69 -10.42 3.92
CA THR A 199 -8.43 -11.11 3.71
C THR A 199 -8.20 -11.44 2.24
N ASP A 200 -6.93 -11.57 1.85
CA ASP A 200 -6.50 -12.01 0.52
C ASP A 200 -6.56 -13.52 0.34
N ASN A 201 -6.99 -14.29 1.37
CA ASN A 201 -7.11 -15.73 1.26
C ASN A 201 -8.03 -16.12 0.10
N GLN A 202 -7.60 -17.12 -0.68
CA GLN A 202 -8.34 -17.58 -1.86
C GLN A 202 -9.59 -18.42 -1.53
N VAL A 203 -9.71 -18.92 -0.31
CA VAL A 203 -10.80 -19.82 0.11
C VAL A 203 -11.93 -19.03 0.76
N ASN A 204 -13.13 -19.11 0.21
CA ASN A 204 -14.32 -18.52 0.82
C ASN A 204 -14.70 -19.23 2.12
N ARG A 205 -14.85 -18.50 3.22
CA ARG A 205 -15.37 -18.99 4.50
C ARG A 205 -16.39 -18.02 5.06
N LYS A 206 -17.33 -18.52 5.84
CA LYS A 206 -18.45 -17.72 6.39
C LYS A 206 -18.04 -16.61 7.38
N HIS A 207 -16.84 -16.70 7.91
CA HIS A 207 -16.34 -15.77 8.93
C HIS A 207 -15.31 -14.76 8.41
N TYR A 208 -15.19 -14.58 7.07
CA TYR A 208 -14.46 -13.50 6.44
C TYR A 208 -14.92 -13.26 4.99
N LEU A 209 -14.58 -12.09 4.44
CA LEU A 209 -14.72 -11.76 3.02
C LEU A 209 -13.35 -11.73 2.34
N ARG A 210 -13.32 -12.10 1.08
CA ARG A 210 -12.15 -11.91 0.22
C ARG A 210 -12.11 -10.45 -0.23
N GLU A 211 -10.97 -9.80 0.02
CA GLU A 211 -10.77 -8.39 -0.34
C GLU A 211 -10.95 -8.15 -1.83
N LYS A 212 -10.33 -9.00 -2.66
CA LYS A 212 -10.47 -8.92 -4.13
C LYS A 212 -11.92 -9.00 -4.58
N LEU A 213 -12.71 -9.94 -4.04
CA LEU A 213 -14.11 -10.09 -4.40
C LEU A 213 -14.95 -8.89 -3.94
N LEU A 214 -14.66 -8.36 -2.75
CA LEU A 214 -15.31 -7.15 -2.24
C LEU A 214 -15.04 -5.96 -3.16
N LYS A 215 -13.79 -5.76 -3.59
CA LYS A 215 -13.39 -4.71 -4.52
C LYS A 215 -14.14 -4.82 -5.84
N GLU A 216 -14.10 -6.00 -6.45
CA GLU A 216 -14.79 -6.28 -7.72
C GLU A 216 -16.28 -5.91 -7.63
N LYS A 217 -16.95 -6.31 -6.55
CA LYS A 217 -18.40 -6.05 -6.38
C LYS A 217 -18.72 -4.59 -6.07
N ILE A 218 -17.91 -3.90 -5.31
CA ILE A 218 -18.06 -2.45 -5.07
C ILE A 218 -17.91 -1.67 -6.37
N GLN A 219 -16.97 -2.05 -7.23
CA GLN A 219 -16.75 -1.43 -8.54
C GLN A 219 -17.88 -1.77 -9.51
N GLU A 220 -18.30 -3.04 -9.63
CA GLU A 220 -19.42 -3.45 -10.48
C GLU A 220 -20.72 -2.68 -10.15
N GLU A 221 -21.02 -2.51 -8.88
CA GLU A 221 -22.24 -1.82 -8.42
C GLU A 221 -22.05 -0.30 -8.30
N LYS A 222 -20.85 0.23 -8.59
CA LYS A 222 -20.47 1.64 -8.49
C LYS A 222 -20.83 2.26 -7.14
N LEU A 223 -20.59 1.53 -6.04
CA LEU A 223 -21.06 1.93 -4.72
C LEU A 223 -20.32 3.17 -4.21
N LEU A 224 -19.02 3.32 -4.48
CA LEU A 224 -18.26 4.49 -4.11
C LEU A 224 -18.61 5.74 -4.95
N SER A 225 -19.31 5.60 -6.07
CA SER A 225 -19.89 6.73 -6.79
C SER A 225 -21.25 7.16 -6.20
N LYS A 226 -21.92 6.27 -5.44
CA LYS A 226 -23.24 6.51 -4.82
C LYS A 226 -23.14 6.98 -3.38
N TYR A 227 -22.10 6.57 -2.64
CA TYR A 227 -21.92 6.78 -1.21
C TYR A 227 -20.52 7.27 -0.90
N THR A 228 -20.36 7.99 0.21
CA THR A 228 -19.04 8.20 0.80
C THR A 228 -18.52 6.89 1.41
N GLU A 229 -17.24 6.83 1.72
CA GLU A 229 -16.61 5.68 2.35
C GLU A 229 -17.26 5.37 3.72
N GLU A 230 -17.54 6.42 4.49
CA GLU A 230 -18.20 6.35 5.78
C GLU A 230 -19.63 5.80 5.66
N GLU A 231 -20.43 6.37 4.74
CA GLU A 231 -21.81 5.94 4.51
C GLU A 231 -21.86 4.46 4.08
N LEU A 232 -20.96 4.05 3.17
CA LEU A 232 -20.87 2.67 2.71
C LEU A 232 -20.47 1.73 3.87
N CYS A 233 -19.50 2.15 4.67
CA CYS A 233 -19.06 1.42 5.86
C CYS A 233 -20.22 1.22 6.85
N GLU A 234 -20.96 2.29 7.16
CA GLU A 234 -22.13 2.22 8.06
C GLU A 234 -23.22 1.29 7.55
N ARG A 235 -23.53 1.33 6.27
CA ARG A 235 -24.51 0.43 5.62
C ARG A 235 -24.10 -1.03 5.75
N ILE A 236 -22.84 -1.34 5.49
CA ILE A 236 -22.29 -2.69 5.64
C ILE A 236 -22.32 -3.14 7.11
N ILE A 237 -21.99 -2.27 8.06
CA ILE A 237 -22.09 -2.57 9.49
C ILE A 237 -23.53 -2.83 9.90
N ALA A 238 -24.47 -2.02 9.44
CA ALA A 238 -25.90 -2.20 9.71
C ALA A 238 -26.41 -3.54 9.14
N TYR A 239 -26.04 -3.87 7.90
CA TYR A 239 -26.37 -5.16 7.30
C TYR A 239 -25.76 -6.33 8.08
N ASN A 240 -24.48 -6.22 8.45
CA ASN A 240 -23.81 -7.24 9.27
C ASN A 240 -24.55 -7.50 10.59
N LYS A 241 -24.93 -6.44 11.31
CA LYS A 241 -25.70 -6.54 12.57
C LYS A 241 -27.06 -7.19 12.36
N LYS A 242 -27.78 -6.80 11.31
CA LYS A 242 -29.07 -7.40 10.94
C LYS A 242 -28.91 -8.89 10.65
N LYS A 243 -27.89 -9.25 9.88
CA LYS A 243 -27.62 -10.63 9.49
C LYS A 243 -27.24 -11.51 10.68
N GLY A 244 -26.42 -10.98 11.59
CA GLY A 244 -26.07 -11.68 12.83
C GLY A 244 -27.30 -11.98 13.69
N LYS A 245 -28.24 -11.03 13.84
CA LYS A 245 -29.49 -11.25 14.57
C LYS A 245 -30.36 -12.33 13.93
N GLU A 246 -30.48 -12.33 12.60
CA GLU A 246 -31.25 -13.36 11.86
C GLU A 246 -30.68 -14.76 12.08
N ILE A 247 -29.36 -14.93 11.93
CA ILE A 247 -28.67 -16.22 12.09
C ILE A 247 -28.77 -16.73 13.52
N LEU A 248 -28.59 -15.85 14.51
CA LEU A 248 -28.66 -16.22 15.91
C LEU A 248 -30.07 -16.57 16.38
N LYS A 249 -31.11 -15.98 15.76
CA LYS A 249 -32.53 -16.27 16.05
C LYS A 249 -32.94 -17.66 15.53
N ASP A 250 -32.42 -18.07 14.38
CA ASP A 250 -32.80 -19.34 13.75
C ASP A 250 -31.60 -20.28 13.54
N LYS A 251 -30.94 -20.63 14.66
CA LYS A 251 -29.78 -21.53 14.66
C LYS A 251 -30.08 -22.90 14.05
N LYS A 252 -31.29 -23.39 14.14
CA LYS A 252 -31.70 -24.70 13.59
C LYS A 252 -31.55 -24.76 12.08
N LYS A 253 -31.87 -23.66 11.39
CA LYS A 253 -31.69 -23.50 9.94
C LYS A 253 -30.21 -23.57 9.52
N TYR A 254 -29.31 -23.25 10.41
CA TYR A 254 -27.85 -23.19 10.17
C TYR A 254 -27.09 -24.29 10.92
N SER A 255 -27.74 -25.39 11.29
CA SER A 255 -27.15 -26.47 12.13
C SER A 255 -25.85 -27.06 11.56
N SER A 256 -25.71 -27.14 10.21
CA SER A 256 -24.51 -27.61 9.54
C SER A 256 -23.29 -26.64 9.65
N SER A 257 -23.48 -25.49 10.25
CA SER A 257 -22.50 -24.41 10.33
C SER A 257 -22.25 -23.90 11.75
N LEU A 258 -22.50 -24.71 12.77
CA LEU A 258 -22.37 -24.29 14.19
C LEU A 258 -20.97 -23.75 14.53
N LYS A 259 -19.91 -24.41 14.06
CA LYS A 259 -18.52 -23.93 14.24
C LYS A 259 -18.26 -22.58 13.57
N ASP A 260 -18.88 -22.36 12.40
CA ASP A 260 -18.75 -21.06 11.71
C ASP A 260 -19.55 -19.97 12.45
N ILE A 261 -20.71 -20.32 13.04
CA ILE A 261 -21.50 -19.40 13.86
C ILE A 261 -20.70 -18.93 15.09
N GLU A 262 -20.01 -19.84 15.78
CA GLU A 262 -19.17 -19.49 16.91
C GLU A 262 -18.05 -18.53 16.51
N ARG A 263 -17.32 -18.85 15.43
CA ARG A 263 -16.26 -17.96 14.89
C ARG A 263 -16.78 -16.60 14.45
N CYS A 264 -17.96 -16.56 13.82
CA CYS A 264 -18.59 -15.30 13.43
C CYS A 264 -19.04 -14.48 14.64
N LYS A 265 -19.49 -15.15 15.71
CA LYS A 265 -19.84 -14.50 16.97
C LYS A 265 -18.61 -13.90 17.67
N GLU A 266 -17.52 -14.63 17.75
CA GLU A 266 -16.24 -14.15 18.31
C GLU A 266 -15.73 -12.92 17.56
N ARG A 267 -15.85 -12.90 16.23
CA ARG A 267 -15.40 -11.80 15.37
C ARG A 267 -16.43 -10.71 15.15
N ASN A 268 -17.68 -10.91 15.62
CA ASN A 268 -18.82 -10.07 15.28
C ASN A 268 -18.99 -9.84 13.76
N PHE A 269 -18.66 -10.86 12.94
CA PHE A 269 -18.62 -10.78 11.49
C PHE A 269 -19.49 -11.86 10.83
N TRP A 270 -20.54 -11.44 10.10
CA TRP A 270 -21.60 -12.32 9.57
C TRP A 270 -21.78 -12.24 8.05
N LEU A 271 -21.04 -11.34 7.37
CA LEU A 271 -21.23 -11.04 5.95
C LEU A 271 -20.94 -12.24 5.05
N GLY A 272 -20.03 -13.13 5.43
CA GLY A 272 -19.67 -14.31 4.65
C GLY A 272 -20.69 -15.46 4.72
N PHE A 273 -21.80 -15.32 5.47
CA PHE A 273 -22.86 -16.35 5.53
C PHE A 273 -23.73 -16.43 4.28
N LYS A 274 -23.72 -15.39 3.47
CA LYS A 274 -24.36 -15.37 2.14
C LYS A 274 -23.34 -14.94 1.10
N PRO A 275 -23.53 -15.38 -0.15
CA PRO A 275 -22.75 -14.82 -1.26
C PRO A 275 -22.86 -13.30 -1.28
N ILE A 276 -21.78 -12.64 -1.61
CA ILE A 276 -21.73 -11.17 -1.62
C ILE A 276 -22.76 -10.60 -2.60
N ASP A 277 -23.00 -11.26 -3.72
CA ASP A 277 -23.99 -10.88 -4.74
C ASP A 277 -25.43 -10.77 -4.19
N ASP A 278 -25.74 -11.53 -3.12
CA ASP A 278 -27.09 -11.56 -2.55
C ASP A 278 -27.41 -10.31 -1.72
N TRP A 279 -26.41 -9.55 -1.32
CA TRP A 279 -26.62 -8.44 -0.40
C TRP A 279 -25.98 -7.12 -0.82
N ILE A 280 -24.91 -7.14 -1.59
CA ILE A 280 -24.16 -5.93 -1.96
C ILE A 280 -25.03 -4.94 -2.75
N LYS A 281 -25.94 -5.44 -3.59
CA LYS A 281 -26.88 -4.64 -4.39
C LYS A 281 -27.96 -3.95 -3.56
N ASN A 282 -28.15 -4.39 -2.32
CA ASN A 282 -29.22 -3.92 -1.43
C ASN A 282 -28.67 -3.04 -0.30
N LEU A 283 -27.43 -2.56 -0.43
CA LEU A 283 -26.84 -1.57 0.45
C LEU A 283 -27.34 -0.18 0.07
#